data_d6418961628544de0a6aa0b01703f409
#
_entry.id   d6418961628544de0a6aa0b01703f409
#
_cell.length_a   1.000
_cell.length_b   1.000
_cell.length_c   1.000
_cell.angle_alpha   90.00
_cell.angle_beta   90.00
_cell.angle_gamma   90.00
#
_symmetry.space_group_name_H-M   'P 1'
#
loop_
_entity.id
_entity.type
_entity.pdbx_description
1 polymer ?
#
loop_
_entity_poly.entity_id
_entity_poly.type
_entity_poly.pdbx_seq_one_letter_code
_entity_poly.pdbx_strand_id
1 'polypeptide(L)'
;MHQTLEDARLRKLASFHILDTPPERDFDALTALAQRLLGCPIALVSLVDQDRQWFKSAQGLGKVRETPRDQAFCAHTIHHDDMLVVEDASADPRFADNPLVAGSPHIRFYAGVPLRPHHDGFSDTLPGLGSFCVIDTQPRTLSDEEQAILRDLATVAESLLRAHATAQDAHYLAELAEERADILDGQHRLLRQAEKLAGVGSWRVSLDDGVIQWSDQVYVIHGLPVGSAPPLEEALAFYSAEDGRMIEKHLRKAMRTGQGFDFETDLIAADGQMRRVRSIGEVEFRHDRPAAIVGVFQDVTDRHLREQELRHDASTDSLSGLSNRASFEKRLADVLGRSNRRSEPLALLLIDLDGFKAVNDNFGHAAGDDILRAMAARMREGCMANAFAARLGGDEFALLVTRPRDCADLQSYVQQVLDQLQVSITQDGQTRRVSATVGATLAEGPGATQMELMRRADLALYQAKRHMRGTGRIFGSDAPIDRAATASAEPGSVNM
;
A
#
# COMPACT_ATOMS: atom_id res chain seq x y z
N MET A 1 -37.97 -42.82 15.21
CA MET A 1 -36.65 -43.46 15.17
C MET A 1 -36.28 -43.99 13.79
N HIS A 2 -37.18 -44.71 13.07
CA HIS A 2 -36.86 -45.20 11.71
C HIS A 2 -36.58 -44.07 10.69
N GLN A 3 -37.37 -42.98 10.69
CA GLN A 3 -37.18 -41.85 9.76
C GLN A 3 -35.84 -41.14 9.94
N THR A 4 -35.39 -41.04 11.20
CA THR A 4 -34.09 -40.41 11.53
C THR A 4 -32.89 -41.22 11.05
N LEU A 5 -32.98 -42.56 11.06
CA LEU A 5 -31.94 -43.47 10.56
C LEU A 5 -31.88 -43.47 9.03
N GLU A 6 -33.02 -43.43 8.36
CA GLU A 6 -33.10 -43.31 6.92
C GLU A 6 -32.53 -42.01 6.39
N ASP A 7 -32.87 -40.88 7.02
CA ASP A 7 -32.29 -39.59 6.68
C ASP A 7 -30.76 -39.56 6.86
N ALA A 8 -30.24 -40.22 7.90
CA ALA A 8 -28.79 -40.39 8.10
C ALA A 8 -28.13 -41.23 7.04
N ARG A 9 -28.78 -42.37 6.65
CA ARG A 9 -28.34 -43.22 5.57
C ARG A 9 -28.26 -42.48 4.22
N LEU A 10 -29.32 -41.73 3.88
CA LEU A 10 -29.37 -40.93 2.65
C LEU A 10 -28.30 -39.87 2.61
N ARG A 11 -28.07 -39.14 3.73
CA ARG A 11 -26.94 -38.20 3.82
C ARG A 11 -25.59 -38.88 3.61
N LYS A 12 -25.42 -40.07 4.20
CA LYS A 12 -24.20 -40.87 3.99
C LYS A 12 -24.04 -41.26 2.52
N LEU A 13 -25.11 -41.75 1.87
CA LEU A 13 -25.09 -42.08 0.45
C LEU A 13 -24.72 -40.86 -0.42
N ALA A 14 -25.30 -39.71 -0.14
CA ALA A 14 -25.00 -38.48 -0.84
C ALA A 14 -23.52 -38.06 -0.70
N SER A 15 -22.91 -38.28 0.47
CA SER A 15 -21.49 -37.96 0.70
C SER A 15 -20.50 -38.78 -0.12
N PHE A 16 -20.93 -39.87 -0.70
CA PHE A 16 -20.11 -40.67 -1.61
C PHE A 16 -20.05 -40.07 -3.02
N HIS A 17 -20.93 -39.13 -3.36
CA HIS A 17 -21.00 -38.49 -4.68
C HIS A 17 -21.04 -39.46 -5.85
N ILE A 18 -21.65 -40.67 -5.65
CA ILE A 18 -21.58 -41.77 -6.58
C ILE A 18 -22.84 -41.95 -7.43
N LEU A 19 -24.00 -41.47 -6.94
CA LEU A 19 -25.24 -41.50 -7.70
C LEU A 19 -25.12 -40.72 -9.00
N ASP A 20 -25.72 -41.22 -10.07
CA ASP A 20 -25.76 -40.64 -11.41
C ASP A 20 -24.36 -40.44 -12.05
N THR A 21 -23.33 -41.08 -11.51
CA THR A 21 -21.98 -41.05 -12.08
C THR A 21 -21.86 -42.01 -13.28
N PRO A 22 -20.92 -41.75 -14.20
CA PRO A 22 -20.65 -42.70 -15.31
C PRO A 22 -20.29 -44.10 -14.84
N PRO A 23 -20.47 -45.14 -15.69
CA PRO A 23 -19.98 -46.48 -15.41
C PRO A 23 -18.46 -46.50 -15.16
N GLU A 24 -18.03 -47.29 -14.20
CA GLU A 24 -16.62 -47.51 -13.88
C GLU A 24 -16.23 -48.96 -14.13
N ARG A 25 -15.08 -49.15 -14.80
CA ARG A 25 -14.60 -50.49 -15.24
C ARG A 25 -14.43 -51.46 -14.09
N ASP A 26 -14.04 -50.99 -12.91
CA ASP A 26 -13.77 -51.84 -11.75
C ASP A 26 -15.07 -52.41 -11.18
N PHE A 27 -16.15 -51.63 -11.10
CA PHE A 27 -17.46 -52.11 -10.71
C PHE A 27 -18.05 -53.04 -11.74
N ASP A 28 -17.87 -52.74 -13.04
CA ASP A 28 -18.36 -53.60 -14.13
C ASP A 28 -17.59 -54.96 -14.21
N ALA A 29 -16.29 -54.94 -13.96
CA ALA A 29 -15.47 -56.14 -13.87
C ALA A 29 -15.88 -57.01 -12.67
N LEU A 30 -16.19 -56.37 -11.52
CA LEU A 30 -16.63 -57.08 -10.31
C LEU A 30 -17.97 -57.80 -10.50
N THR A 31 -18.96 -57.12 -11.09
CA THR A 31 -20.27 -57.72 -11.37
C THR A 31 -20.18 -58.83 -12.46
N ALA A 32 -19.33 -58.64 -13.49
CA ALA A 32 -19.06 -59.68 -14.48
C ALA A 32 -18.36 -60.91 -13.88
N LEU A 33 -17.50 -60.70 -12.88
CA LEU A 33 -16.85 -61.76 -12.13
C LEU A 33 -17.88 -62.57 -11.30
N ALA A 34 -18.79 -61.86 -10.61
CA ALA A 34 -19.89 -62.46 -9.85
C ALA A 34 -20.76 -63.40 -10.74
N GLN A 35 -21.15 -62.91 -11.92
CA GLN A 35 -21.91 -63.71 -12.88
C GLN A 35 -21.20 -65.04 -13.22
N ARG A 36 -19.90 -64.98 -13.50
CA ARG A 36 -19.10 -66.12 -13.87
C ARG A 36 -18.88 -67.12 -12.74
N LEU A 37 -18.59 -66.61 -11.54
CA LEU A 37 -18.30 -67.51 -10.39
C LEU A 37 -19.55 -68.15 -9.82
N LEU A 38 -20.67 -67.43 -9.76
CA LEU A 38 -21.91 -67.88 -9.17
C LEU A 38 -22.90 -68.43 -10.22
N GLY A 39 -22.58 -68.27 -11.51
CA GLY A 39 -23.42 -68.75 -12.58
C GLY A 39 -24.82 -68.11 -12.66
N CYS A 40 -25.00 -66.93 -12.09
CA CYS A 40 -26.26 -66.19 -12.09
C CYS A 40 -26.31 -65.24 -13.31
N PRO A 41 -27.47 -65.20 -14.03
CA PRO A 41 -27.58 -64.31 -15.22
C PRO A 41 -27.53 -62.84 -14.93
N ILE A 42 -27.81 -62.41 -13.71
CA ILE A 42 -27.84 -60.99 -13.30
C ILE A 42 -26.94 -60.83 -12.06
N ALA A 43 -26.08 -59.77 -12.10
CA ALA A 43 -25.30 -59.37 -10.95
C ALA A 43 -25.24 -57.82 -10.91
N LEU A 44 -25.42 -57.22 -9.72
CA LEU A 44 -25.59 -55.78 -9.55
C LEU A 44 -24.73 -55.28 -8.39
N VAL A 45 -24.17 -54.07 -8.59
CA VAL A 45 -23.86 -53.15 -7.51
C VAL A 45 -24.98 -52.10 -7.50
N SER A 46 -25.83 -52.19 -6.51
CA SER A 46 -27.07 -51.42 -6.37
C SER A 46 -26.97 -50.47 -5.19
N LEU A 47 -27.36 -49.22 -5.37
CA LEU A 47 -27.47 -48.21 -4.32
C LEU A 47 -28.95 -47.82 -4.15
N VAL A 48 -29.41 -47.74 -2.91
CA VAL A 48 -30.83 -47.49 -2.59
C VAL A 48 -30.97 -46.03 -2.20
N ASP A 49 -31.52 -45.24 -3.15
CA ASP A 49 -31.84 -43.82 -2.94
C ASP A 49 -33.21 -43.64 -2.29
N GLN A 50 -33.72 -42.40 -2.19
CA GLN A 50 -34.99 -42.10 -1.58
C GLN A 50 -36.17 -42.80 -2.25
N ASP A 51 -36.29 -42.68 -3.58
CA ASP A 51 -37.43 -43.20 -4.35
C ASP A 51 -37.05 -44.28 -5.39
N ARG A 52 -35.76 -44.55 -5.57
CA ARG A 52 -35.22 -45.45 -6.57
C ARG A 52 -34.11 -46.32 -6.03
N GLN A 53 -33.90 -47.42 -6.70
CA GLN A 53 -32.71 -48.23 -6.65
C GLN A 53 -31.91 -47.93 -7.91
N TRP A 54 -30.69 -47.40 -7.73
CA TRP A 54 -29.79 -47.00 -8.82
C TRP A 54 -28.64 -48.01 -8.93
N PHE A 55 -28.24 -48.38 -10.15
CA PHE A 55 -27.20 -49.38 -10.39
C PHE A 55 -25.88 -48.71 -10.79
N LYS A 56 -24.88 -48.77 -9.92
CA LYS A 56 -23.51 -48.38 -10.24
C LYS A 56 -22.94 -49.30 -11.30
N SER A 57 -23.25 -50.61 -11.20
CA SER A 57 -22.97 -51.62 -12.22
C SER A 57 -24.11 -52.62 -12.31
N ALA A 58 -24.48 -52.98 -13.52
CA ALA A 58 -25.53 -53.97 -13.78
C ALA A 58 -25.15 -54.86 -14.95
N GLN A 59 -25.01 -56.14 -14.66
CA GLN A 59 -24.85 -57.16 -15.68
C GLN A 59 -26.17 -57.96 -15.81
N GLY A 60 -26.57 -58.23 -17.04
CA GLY A 60 -27.77 -59.03 -17.32
C GLY A 60 -29.09 -58.27 -17.42
N LEU A 61 -29.12 -56.94 -17.11
CA LEU A 61 -30.31 -56.12 -17.21
C LEU A 61 -30.36 -55.21 -18.47
N GLY A 62 -29.43 -55.39 -19.40
CA GLY A 62 -29.38 -54.58 -20.62
C GLY A 62 -29.10 -53.12 -20.36
N LYS A 63 -30.04 -52.24 -20.73
CA LYS A 63 -29.90 -50.78 -20.57
C LYS A 63 -30.54 -50.20 -19.30
N VAL A 64 -31.14 -51.05 -18.46
CA VAL A 64 -31.80 -50.59 -17.22
C VAL A 64 -30.72 -50.14 -16.24
N ARG A 65 -30.84 -48.92 -15.74
CA ARG A 65 -29.91 -48.29 -14.79
C ARG A 65 -30.52 -48.03 -13.43
N GLU A 66 -31.84 -48.06 -13.31
CA GLU A 66 -32.58 -47.86 -12.08
C GLU A 66 -33.93 -48.57 -12.11
N THR A 67 -34.50 -48.81 -10.94
CA THR A 67 -35.86 -49.29 -10.75
C THR A 67 -36.53 -48.56 -9.58
N PRO A 68 -37.87 -48.52 -9.50
CA PRO A 68 -38.55 -47.96 -8.31
C PRO A 68 -38.12 -48.69 -7.04
N ARG A 69 -37.93 -47.96 -5.95
CA ARG A 69 -37.44 -48.51 -4.68
C ARG A 69 -38.42 -49.50 -4.06
N ASP A 70 -39.71 -49.31 -4.21
CA ASP A 70 -40.78 -50.18 -3.68
C ASP A 70 -40.77 -51.58 -4.35
N GLN A 71 -40.17 -51.72 -5.52
CA GLN A 71 -40.03 -53.01 -6.22
C GLN A 71 -38.67 -53.65 -5.95
N ALA A 72 -37.77 -52.94 -5.24
CA ALA A 72 -36.38 -53.34 -5.11
C ALA A 72 -36.17 -54.37 -3.98
N PHE A 73 -35.66 -55.56 -4.31
CA PHE A 73 -35.18 -56.53 -3.32
C PHE A 73 -34.06 -55.97 -2.45
N CYS A 74 -33.22 -55.16 -3.04
CA CYS A 74 -32.11 -54.49 -2.34
C CYS A 74 -32.58 -53.52 -1.26
N ALA A 75 -33.80 -52.94 -1.38
CA ALA A 75 -34.42 -52.13 -0.34
C ALA A 75 -34.75 -52.92 0.93
N HIS A 76 -34.94 -54.23 0.81
CA HIS A 76 -35.04 -55.14 1.95
C HIS A 76 -33.64 -55.52 2.48
N THR A 77 -32.69 -55.82 1.58
CA THR A 77 -31.33 -56.25 1.91
C THR A 77 -30.61 -55.21 2.80
N ILE A 78 -30.76 -53.90 2.54
CA ILE A 78 -30.07 -52.86 3.32
C ILE A 78 -30.36 -52.90 4.82
N HIS A 79 -31.46 -53.49 5.22
CA HIS A 79 -31.91 -53.64 6.63
C HIS A 79 -31.44 -54.92 7.30
N HIS A 80 -30.82 -55.85 6.56
CA HIS A 80 -30.27 -57.10 7.10
C HIS A 80 -28.84 -56.89 7.59
N ASP A 81 -28.46 -57.58 8.66
CA ASP A 81 -27.09 -57.52 9.20
C ASP A 81 -26.09 -58.26 8.31
N ASP A 82 -26.54 -59.34 7.68
CA ASP A 82 -25.79 -60.18 6.74
C ASP A 82 -26.56 -60.30 5.41
N MET A 83 -26.30 -61.33 4.65
CA MET A 83 -26.88 -61.60 3.36
C MET A 83 -28.39 -61.88 3.47
N LEU A 84 -29.17 -61.32 2.58
CA LEU A 84 -30.54 -61.72 2.32
C LEU A 84 -30.52 -62.75 1.17
N VAL A 85 -31.00 -64.01 1.43
CA VAL A 85 -31.19 -65.01 0.44
C VAL A 85 -32.68 -65.31 0.27
N VAL A 86 -33.15 -65.34 -0.98
CA VAL A 86 -34.52 -65.72 -1.40
C VAL A 86 -34.37 -66.74 -2.44
N GLU A 87 -34.60 -68.07 -2.06
CA GLU A 87 -34.39 -69.27 -2.90
C GLU A 87 -35.42 -69.35 -4.03
N ASP A 88 -36.69 -69.04 -3.74
CA ASP A 88 -37.75 -68.82 -4.72
C ASP A 88 -38.66 -67.67 -4.36
N ALA A 89 -38.49 -66.58 -5.09
CA ALA A 89 -39.26 -65.34 -4.88
C ALA A 89 -40.77 -65.48 -5.13
N SER A 90 -41.16 -66.45 -5.94
CA SER A 90 -42.60 -66.72 -6.18
C SER A 90 -43.28 -67.47 -5.02
N ALA A 91 -42.51 -68.08 -4.16
CA ALA A 91 -43.00 -68.73 -2.94
C ALA A 91 -42.80 -67.91 -1.68
N ASP A 92 -42.03 -66.80 -1.75
CA ASP A 92 -41.77 -65.90 -0.63
C ASP A 92 -42.86 -64.87 -0.49
N PRO A 93 -43.58 -64.78 0.68
CA PRO A 93 -44.67 -63.83 0.88
C PRO A 93 -44.31 -62.37 0.73
N ARG A 94 -43.04 -62.03 0.89
CA ARG A 94 -42.52 -60.67 0.72
C ARG A 94 -42.46 -60.20 -0.73
N PHE A 95 -42.32 -61.17 -1.67
CA PHE A 95 -41.97 -60.90 -3.06
C PHE A 95 -42.92 -61.55 -4.09
N ALA A 96 -43.82 -62.41 -3.69
CA ALA A 96 -44.71 -63.21 -4.62
C ALA A 96 -45.51 -62.26 -5.56
N ASP A 97 -46.01 -61.13 -5.05
CA ASP A 97 -46.79 -60.12 -5.81
C ASP A 97 -45.91 -59.05 -6.43
N ASN A 98 -44.59 -59.13 -6.31
CA ASN A 98 -43.67 -58.08 -6.84
C ASN A 98 -43.70 -58.10 -8.37
N PRO A 99 -43.81 -56.87 -9.00
CA PRO A 99 -43.82 -56.77 -10.49
C PRO A 99 -42.62 -57.42 -11.17
N LEU A 100 -41.43 -57.48 -10.54
CA LEU A 100 -40.23 -58.11 -11.08
C LEU A 100 -40.26 -59.67 -10.98
N VAL A 101 -41.16 -60.20 -10.14
CA VAL A 101 -41.39 -61.64 -10.00
C VAL A 101 -42.54 -62.10 -10.91
N ALA A 102 -43.66 -61.37 -10.93
CA ALA A 102 -44.82 -61.63 -11.73
C ALA A 102 -44.59 -61.36 -13.23
N GLY A 103 -43.83 -60.24 -13.50
CA GLY A 103 -43.46 -59.76 -14.83
C GLY A 103 -41.97 -59.92 -15.14
N SER A 104 -41.53 -59.36 -16.27
CA SER A 104 -40.12 -59.37 -16.65
C SER A 104 -39.26 -58.65 -15.63
N PRO A 105 -38.12 -59.25 -15.20
CA PRO A 105 -37.39 -60.38 -15.74
C PRO A 105 -37.80 -61.73 -15.18
N HIS A 106 -38.86 -61.85 -14.42
CA HIS A 106 -39.36 -63.09 -13.78
C HIS A 106 -38.38 -63.63 -12.75
N ILE A 107 -37.96 -62.83 -11.79
CA ILE A 107 -37.04 -63.18 -10.73
C ILE A 107 -37.59 -64.36 -9.95
N ARG A 108 -36.74 -65.38 -9.73
CA ARG A 108 -37.03 -66.54 -8.88
C ARG A 108 -36.04 -66.60 -7.72
N PHE A 109 -34.79 -66.34 -7.96
CA PHE A 109 -33.74 -66.30 -6.94
C PHE A 109 -33.14 -64.98 -6.77
N TYR A 110 -32.83 -64.60 -5.53
CA TYR A 110 -32.11 -63.39 -5.17
C TYR A 110 -31.17 -63.70 -4.00
N ALA A 111 -29.92 -63.28 -4.10
CA ALA A 111 -29.01 -63.22 -2.98
C ALA A 111 -28.27 -61.91 -2.98
N GLY A 112 -28.31 -61.17 -1.86
CA GLY A 112 -27.68 -59.86 -1.77
C GLY A 112 -27.04 -59.61 -0.40
N VAL A 113 -25.85 -59.03 -0.41
CA VAL A 113 -25.10 -58.60 0.76
C VAL A 113 -25.23 -57.10 0.87
N PRO A 114 -25.64 -56.56 2.03
CA PRO A 114 -25.74 -55.12 2.22
C PRO A 114 -24.36 -54.45 2.15
N LEU A 115 -24.25 -53.33 1.45
CA LEU A 115 -23.03 -52.59 1.34
C LEU A 115 -22.99 -51.53 2.44
N ARG A 116 -22.03 -51.66 3.36
CA ARG A 116 -21.78 -50.75 4.49
C ARG A 116 -20.33 -50.22 4.44
N PRO A 117 -19.97 -49.42 3.44
CA PRO A 117 -18.62 -48.94 3.33
C PRO A 117 -18.33 -48.01 4.52
N HIS A 118 -17.48 -48.46 5.45
CA HIS A 118 -17.05 -47.66 6.60
C HIS A 118 -16.15 -46.52 6.11
N HIS A 119 -16.59 -45.31 6.31
CA HIS A 119 -15.80 -44.10 6.13
C HIS A 119 -15.91 -43.32 7.45
N ASP A 120 -14.85 -42.56 7.84
CA ASP A 120 -14.71 -41.94 9.15
C ASP A 120 -15.99 -41.25 9.66
N GLY A 121 -16.39 -41.62 10.89
CA GLY A 121 -17.38 -40.90 11.67
C GLY A 121 -18.83 -41.40 11.62
N PHE A 122 -19.12 -42.56 10.99
CA PHE A 122 -20.47 -43.12 10.99
C PHE A 122 -20.58 -44.42 11.83
N SER A 123 -21.67 -44.51 12.59
CA SER A 123 -21.97 -45.64 13.47
C SER A 123 -22.33 -46.90 12.66
N ASP A 124 -21.86 -48.05 13.13
CA ASP A 124 -22.18 -49.42 12.58
C ASP A 124 -23.68 -49.75 12.62
N THR A 125 -24.50 -48.89 13.19
CA THR A 125 -25.95 -49.09 13.36
C THR A 125 -26.79 -48.62 12.17
N LEU A 126 -26.18 -48.01 11.15
CA LEU A 126 -26.92 -47.52 9.99
C LEU A 126 -27.23 -48.71 9.01
N PRO A 127 -28.42 -48.67 8.35
CA PRO A 127 -28.71 -49.59 7.24
C PRO A 127 -27.67 -49.45 6.11
N GLY A 128 -27.50 -50.48 5.28
CA GLY A 128 -26.63 -50.46 4.12
C GLY A 128 -26.99 -49.34 3.14
N LEU A 129 -26.00 -48.80 2.42
CA LEU A 129 -26.24 -47.81 1.36
C LEU A 129 -26.85 -48.42 0.11
N GLY A 130 -26.68 -49.74 -0.06
CA GLY A 130 -27.13 -50.54 -1.17
C GLY A 130 -26.82 -51.99 -0.94
N SER A 131 -26.74 -52.77 -2.02
CA SER A 131 -26.34 -54.16 -1.95
C SER A 131 -25.47 -54.57 -3.14
N PHE A 132 -24.61 -55.55 -2.90
CA PHE A 132 -24.03 -56.36 -3.96
C PHE A 132 -24.87 -57.64 -4.10
N CYS A 133 -25.50 -57.84 -5.23
CA CYS A 133 -26.45 -58.95 -5.35
C CYS A 133 -26.34 -59.72 -6.68
N VAL A 134 -26.78 -60.97 -6.63
CA VAL A 134 -26.97 -61.81 -7.78
C VAL A 134 -28.42 -62.29 -7.86
N ILE A 135 -28.92 -62.47 -9.06
CA ILE A 135 -30.32 -62.73 -9.35
C ILE A 135 -30.41 -63.85 -10.43
N ASP A 136 -31.38 -64.76 -10.29
CA ASP A 136 -31.68 -65.69 -11.30
C ASP A 136 -33.19 -65.77 -11.57
N THR A 137 -33.54 -66.20 -12.78
CA THR A 137 -34.93 -66.50 -13.24
C THR A 137 -35.37 -67.94 -12.92
N GLN A 138 -34.53 -68.71 -12.24
CA GLN A 138 -34.83 -70.07 -11.72
C GLN A 138 -34.56 -70.07 -10.22
N PRO A 139 -35.35 -70.86 -9.43
CA PRO A 139 -35.07 -71.09 -8.02
C PRO A 139 -33.68 -71.69 -7.83
N ARG A 140 -32.97 -71.26 -6.77
CA ARG A 140 -31.62 -71.69 -6.41
C ARG A 140 -31.42 -71.75 -4.90
N THR A 141 -30.45 -72.61 -4.50
CA THR A 141 -29.79 -72.47 -3.18
C THR A 141 -28.32 -72.23 -3.41
N LEU A 142 -27.73 -71.43 -2.53
CA LEU A 142 -26.28 -71.18 -2.52
C LEU A 142 -25.58 -72.12 -1.54
N SER A 143 -24.50 -72.71 -1.96
CA SER A 143 -23.57 -73.41 -1.07
C SER A 143 -22.87 -72.38 -0.13
N ASP A 144 -22.30 -72.89 0.97
CA ASP A 144 -21.51 -72.05 1.88
C ASP A 144 -20.33 -71.38 1.18
N GLU A 145 -19.70 -72.00 0.19
CA GLU A 145 -18.63 -71.48 -0.63
C GLU A 145 -19.14 -70.38 -1.53
N GLU A 146 -20.27 -70.47 -2.19
CA GLU A 146 -20.89 -69.43 -3.02
C GLU A 146 -21.33 -68.21 -2.18
N GLN A 147 -21.83 -68.46 -0.97
CA GLN A 147 -22.15 -67.41 -0.04
C GLN A 147 -20.91 -66.64 0.43
N ALA A 148 -19.80 -67.36 0.70
CA ALA A 148 -18.51 -66.77 1.02
C ALA A 148 -17.99 -65.88 -0.13
N ILE A 149 -18.03 -66.41 -1.38
CA ILE A 149 -17.65 -65.63 -2.57
C ILE A 149 -18.48 -64.36 -2.70
N LEU A 150 -19.80 -64.41 -2.47
CA LEU A 150 -20.66 -63.24 -2.59
C LEU A 150 -20.33 -62.19 -1.53
N ARG A 151 -19.97 -62.59 -0.28
CA ARG A 151 -19.50 -61.66 0.78
C ARG A 151 -18.16 -61.03 0.43
N ASP A 152 -17.22 -61.80 -0.11
CA ASP A 152 -15.91 -61.29 -0.52
C ASP A 152 -16.05 -60.23 -1.63
N LEU A 153 -16.90 -60.51 -2.64
CA LEU A 153 -17.19 -59.57 -3.71
C LEU A 153 -17.89 -58.30 -3.19
N ALA A 154 -18.80 -58.42 -2.21
CA ALA A 154 -19.40 -57.24 -1.56
C ALA A 154 -18.35 -56.40 -0.80
N THR A 155 -17.39 -57.06 -0.12
CA THR A 155 -16.28 -56.35 0.55
C THR A 155 -15.41 -55.60 -0.44
N VAL A 156 -15.16 -56.19 -1.63
CA VAL A 156 -14.44 -55.45 -2.72
C VAL A 156 -15.27 -54.30 -3.23
N ALA A 157 -16.60 -54.44 -3.41
CA ALA A 157 -17.48 -53.36 -3.82
C ALA A 157 -17.47 -52.21 -2.83
N GLU A 158 -17.49 -52.50 -1.52
CA GLU A 158 -17.35 -51.46 -0.48
C GLU A 158 -16.03 -50.73 -0.54
N SER A 159 -14.93 -51.45 -0.83
CA SER A 159 -13.61 -50.85 -0.98
C SER A 159 -13.54 -49.91 -2.20
N LEU A 160 -14.17 -50.29 -3.31
CA LEU A 160 -14.31 -49.43 -4.50
C LEU A 160 -15.15 -48.17 -4.22
N LEU A 161 -16.27 -48.32 -3.48
CA LEU A 161 -17.09 -47.18 -3.06
C LEU A 161 -16.28 -46.19 -2.22
N ARG A 162 -15.51 -46.68 -1.24
CA ARG A 162 -14.61 -45.82 -0.43
C ARG A 162 -13.55 -45.15 -1.28
N ALA A 163 -12.91 -45.88 -2.18
CA ALA A 163 -11.90 -45.28 -3.07
C ALA A 163 -12.49 -44.20 -3.96
N HIS A 164 -13.71 -44.38 -4.48
CA HIS A 164 -14.42 -43.40 -5.26
C HIS A 164 -14.67 -42.11 -4.44
N ALA A 165 -15.23 -42.22 -3.22
CA ALA A 165 -15.50 -41.09 -2.35
C ALA A 165 -14.20 -40.32 -2.01
N THR A 166 -13.14 -41.05 -1.62
CA THR A 166 -11.83 -40.43 -1.31
C THR A 166 -11.23 -39.70 -2.51
N ALA A 167 -11.37 -40.22 -3.72
CA ALA A 167 -10.89 -39.61 -4.93
C ALA A 167 -11.66 -38.30 -5.24
N GLN A 168 -12.98 -38.30 -5.05
CA GLN A 168 -13.82 -37.10 -5.22
C GLN A 168 -13.47 -36.02 -4.21
N ASP A 169 -13.31 -36.35 -2.93
CA ASP A 169 -12.92 -35.40 -1.87
C ASP A 169 -11.54 -34.79 -2.15
N ALA A 170 -10.57 -35.63 -2.58
CA ALA A 170 -9.23 -35.19 -2.93
C ALA A 170 -9.25 -34.22 -4.13
N HIS A 171 -10.07 -34.49 -5.14
CA HIS A 171 -10.23 -33.61 -6.30
C HIS A 171 -10.82 -32.25 -5.89
N TYR A 172 -11.88 -32.25 -5.12
CA TYR A 172 -12.51 -31.02 -4.60
C TYR A 172 -11.55 -30.16 -3.76
N LEU A 173 -10.79 -30.82 -2.87
CA LEU A 173 -9.79 -30.09 -2.04
C LEU A 173 -8.66 -29.52 -2.89
N ALA A 174 -8.23 -30.22 -3.95
CA ALA A 174 -7.22 -29.73 -4.87
C ALA A 174 -7.71 -28.47 -5.63
N GLU A 175 -8.94 -28.49 -6.16
CA GLU A 175 -9.54 -27.36 -6.84
C GLU A 175 -9.66 -26.12 -5.89
N LEU A 176 -10.11 -26.36 -4.65
CA LEU A 176 -10.21 -25.29 -3.65
C LEU A 176 -8.84 -24.71 -3.27
N ALA A 177 -7.80 -25.55 -3.20
CA ALA A 177 -6.44 -25.10 -2.91
C ALA A 177 -5.87 -24.27 -4.07
N GLU A 178 -6.12 -24.66 -5.32
CA GLU A 178 -5.70 -23.92 -6.51
C GLU A 178 -6.40 -22.56 -6.58
N GLU A 179 -7.72 -22.50 -6.38
CA GLU A 179 -8.47 -21.23 -6.34
C GLU A 179 -7.93 -20.28 -5.27
N ARG A 180 -7.64 -20.80 -4.07
CA ARG A 180 -7.06 -19.98 -2.99
C ARG A 180 -5.66 -19.49 -3.32
N ALA A 181 -4.84 -20.32 -3.96
CA ALA A 181 -3.50 -19.92 -4.40
C ALA A 181 -3.56 -18.79 -5.43
N ASP A 182 -4.46 -18.86 -6.39
CA ASP A 182 -4.67 -17.81 -7.41
C ASP A 182 -5.13 -16.49 -6.80
N ILE A 183 -6.06 -16.54 -5.84
CA ILE A 183 -6.53 -15.35 -5.13
C ILE A 183 -5.37 -14.69 -4.36
N LEU A 184 -4.58 -15.48 -3.62
CA LEU A 184 -3.43 -14.98 -2.85
C LEU A 184 -2.36 -14.36 -3.77
N ASP A 185 -2.06 -15.01 -4.89
CA ASP A 185 -1.09 -14.49 -5.85
C ASP A 185 -1.59 -13.19 -6.51
N GLY A 186 -2.88 -13.10 -6.80
CA GLY A 186 -3.52 -11.87 -7.25
C GLY A 186 -3.41 -10.72 -6.24
N GLN A 187 -3.66 -11.00 -4.96
CA GLN A 187 -3.53 -10.03 -3.88
C GLN A 187 -2.07 -9.56 -3.70
N HIS A 188 -1.10 -10.48 -3.76
CA HIS A 188 0.32 -10.16 -3.69
C HIS A 188 0.79 -9.30 -4.86
N ARG A 189 0.32 -9.59 -6.09
CA ARG A 189 0.63 -8.75 -7.27
C ARG A 189 0.08 -7.34 -7.12
N LEU A 190 -1.19 -7.22 -6.68
CA LEU A 190 -1.83 -5.91 -6.48
C LEU A 190 -1.11 -5.10 -5.41
N LEU A 191 -0.74 -5.73 -4.29
CA LEU A 191 -0.01 -5.08 -3.21
C LEU A 191 1.35 -4.55 -3.69
N ARG A 192 2.15 -5.36 -4.38
CA ARG A 192 3.44 -4.94 -4.95
C ARG A 192 3.28 -3.79 -5.96
N GLN A 193 2.22 -3.83 -6.76
CA GLN A 193 1.94 -2.75 -7.72
C GLN A 193 1.55 -1.46 -7.00
N ALA A 194 0.73 -1.53 -5.95
CA ALA A 194 0.37 -0.38 -5.12
C ALA A 194 1.60 0.21 -4.40
N GLU A 195 2.46 -0.61 -3.80
CA GLU A 195 3.73 -0.19 -3.19
C GLU A 195 4.61 0.56 -4.20
N LYS A 196 4.77 0.02 -5.40
CA LYS A 196 5.56 0.64 -6.47
C LYS A 196 5.00 1.98 -6.94
N LEU A 197 3.67 2.07 -7.15
CA LEU A 197 3.02 3.31 -7.59
C LEU A 197 3.04 4.39 -6.51
N ALA A 198 2.93 4.02 -5.25
CA ALA A 198 2.98 4.94 -4.12
C ALA A 198 4.41 5.32 -3.70
N GLY A 199 5.44 4.64 -4.23
CA GLY A 199 6.83 4.79 -3.77
C GLY A 199 7.01 4.37 -2.31
N VAL A 200 6.19 3.41 -1.83
CA VAL A 200 6.17 2.95 -0.44
C VAL A 200 6.58 1.49 -0.41
N GLY A 201 7.54 1.14 0.43
CA GLY A 201 7.91 -0.23 0.71
C GLY A 201 7.54 -0.61 2.14
N SER A 202 7.19 -1.88 2.34
CA SER A 202 6.96 -2.44 3.67
C SER A 202 8.22 -3.12 4.21
N TRP A 203 8.40 -3.04 5.52
CA TRP A 203 9.50 -3.70 6.21
C TRP A 203 9.04 -4.31 7.54
N ARG A 204 9.73 -5.35 7.98
CA ARG A 204 9.49 -6.03 9.23
C ARG A 204 10.82 -6.41 9.89
N VAL A 205 10.93 -6.15 11.19
CA VAL A 205 12.06 -6.59 12.03
C VAL A 205 11.50 -7.53 13.10
N SER A 206 11.89 -8.77 13.03
CA SER A 206 11.55 -9.77 14.06
C SER A 206 12.34 -9.51 15.34
N LEU A 207 11.67 -9.55 16.50
CA LEU A 207 12.32 -9.32 17.79
C LEU A 207 12.90 -10.59 18.41
N ASP A 208 12.51 -11.77 17.89
CA ASP A 208 12.97 -13.07 18.40
C ASP A 208 14.38 -13.41 17.89
N ASP A 209 14.64 -13.15 16.60
CA ASP A 209 15.88 -13.53 15.90
C ASP A 209 16.60 -12.37 15.20
N GLY A 210 16.02 -11.17 15.25
CA GLY A 210 16.57 -9.97 14.60
C GLY A 210 16.49 -9.97 13.07
N VAL A 211 15.77 -10.90 12.46
CA VAL A 211 15.64 -11.00 11.00
C VAL A 211 14.86 -9.83 10.45
N ILE A 212 15.45 -9.19 9.44
CA ILE A 212 14.82 -8.10 8.70
C ILE A 212 14.23 -8.65 7.40
N GLN A 213 13.00 -8.25 7.12
CA GLN A 213 12.29 -8.52 5.88
C GLN A 213 11.93 -7.19 5.22
N TRP A 214 12.27 -7.07 3.94
CA TRP A 214 11.99 -5.90 3.11
C TRP A 214 11.14 -6.29 1.92
N SER A 215 10.16 -5.48 1.58
CA SER A 215 9.52 -5.59 0.26
C SER A 215 10.47 -5.08 -0.84
N ASP A 216 10.20 -5.46 -2.08
CA ASP A 216 11.01 -5.09 -3.25
C ASP A 216 11.25 -3.57 -3.33
N GLN A 217 10.26 -2.78 -2.94
CA GLN A 217 10.34 -1.32 -2.99
C GLN A 217 11.34 -0.75 -1.97
N VAL A 218 11.54 -1.38 -0.81
CA VAL A 218 12.56 -0.93 0.17
C VAL A 218 13.96 -1.08 -0.41
N TYR A 219 14.25 -2.19 -1.13
CA TYR A 219 15.52 -2.35 -1.85
C TYR A 219 15.72 -1.25 -2.89
N VAL A 220 14.69 -0.92 -3.68
CA VAL A 220 14.75 0.16 -4.68
C VAL A 220 15.06 1.51 -4.01
N ILE A 221 14.44 1.82 -2.87
CA ILE A 221 14.69 3.06 -2.12
C ILE A 221 16.15 3.11 -1.62
N HIS A 222 16.71 1.98 -1.18
CA HIS A 222 18.10 1.91 -0.74
C HIS A 222 19.12 1.77 -1.89
N GLY A 223 18.66 1.63 -3.15
CA GLY A 223 19.53 1.42 -4.30
C GLY A 223 20.22 0.05 -4.32
N LEU A 224 19.57 -0.96 -3.69
CA LEU A 224 20.09 -2.33 -3.58
C LEU A 224 19.36 -3.28 -4.54
N PRO A 225 20.01 -4.36 -5.02
CA PRO A 225 19.32 -5.42 -5.71
C PRO A 225 18.34 -6.14 -4.76
N VAL A 226 17.17 -6.53 -5.29
CA VAL A 226 16.18 -7.32 -4.52
C VAL A 226 16.82 -8.66 -4.11
N GLY A 227 16.71 -8.99 -2.83
CA GLY A 227 17.33 -10.20 -2.29
C GLY A 227 17.20 -10.31 -0.78
N SER A 228 18.27 -10.69 -0.09
CA SER A 228 18.28 -10.72 1.37
C SER A 228 18.49 -9.33 1.94
N ALA A 229 17.63 -8.91 2.85
CA ALA A 229 17.79 -7.64 3.56
C ALA A 229 19.08 -7.66 4.38
N PRO A 230 19.83 -6.56 4.42
CA PRO A 230 21.03 -6.47 5.23
C PRO A 230 20.66 -6.53 6.73
N PRO A 231 21.59 -6.95 7.62
CA PRO A 231 21.42 -6.80 9.04
C PRO A 231 21.15 -5.35 9.44
N LEU A 232 20.53 -5.12 10.60
CA LEU A 232 20.14 -3.77 11.04
C LEU A 232 21.32 -2.80 11.08
N GLU A 233 22.49 -3.24 11.50
CA GLU A 233 23.71 -2.42 11.56
C GLU A 233 24.14 -1.93 10.17
N GLU A 234 24.07 -2.79 9.16
CA GLU A 234 24.39 -2.43 7.76
C GLU A 234 23.27 -1.54 7.16
N ALA A 235 22.00 -1.80 7.50
CA ALA A 235 20.90 -0.96 7.08
C ALA A 235 21.01 0.47 7.65
N LEU A 236 21.52 0.62 8.87
CA LEU A 236 21.78 1.92 9.49
C LEU A 236 23.01 2.66 8.90
N ALA A 237 23.91 1.97 8.20
CA ALA A 237 25.05 2.59 7.58
C ALA A 237 24.70 3.50 6.39
N PHE A 238 23.47 3.40 5.85
CA PHE A 238 22.95 4.31 4.81
C PHE A 238 22.56 5.69 5.37
N TYR A 239 22.61 5.90 6.67
CA TYR A 239 22.26 7.14 7.34
C TYR A 239 23.49 7.83 7.96
N SER A 240 23.37 9.14 8.23
CA SER A 240 24.38 9.82 9.03
C SER A 240 24.48 9.19 10.43
N ALA A 241 25.65 9.33 11.09
CA ALA A 241 25.82 8.82 12.44
C ALA A 241 24.82 9.42 13.47
N GLU A 242 24.30 10.61 13.21
CA GLU A 242 23.28 11.28 14.03
C GLU A 242 21.91 10.66 13.79
N ASP A 243 21.52 10.52 12.53
CA ASP A 243 20.24 9.93 12.13
C ASP A 243 20.16 8.45 12.51
N GLY A 244 21.25 7.69 12.34
CA GLY A 244 21.33 6.29 12.78
C GLY A 244 21.04 6.15 14.28
N ARG A 245 21.63 7.00 15.13
CA ARG A 245 21.32 7.03 16.58
C ARG A 245 19.88 7.42 16.88
N MET A 246 19.32 8.34 16.11
CA MET A 246 17.92 8.74 16.23
C MET A 246 16.98 7.58 15.89
N ILE A 247 17.24 6.86 14.78
CA ILE A 247 16.48 5.69 14.34
C ILE A 247 16.52 4.59 15.42
N GLU A 248 17.72 4.22 15.91
CA GLU A 248 17.85 3.24 16.99
C GLU A 248 17.07 3.63 18.26
N LYS A 249 17.06 4.92 18.60
CA LYS A 249 16.29 5.43 19.74
C LYS A 249 14.79 5.22 19.53
N HIS A 250 14.27 5.47 18.31
CA HIS A 250 12.86 5.23 17.97
C HIS A 250 12.52 3.75 18.07
N LEU A 251 13.34 2.86 17.50
CA LEU A 251 13.16 1.41 17.56
C LEU A 251 13.16 0.92 19.03
N ARG A 252 14.13 1.31 19.82
CA ARG A 252 14.22 0.95 21.25
C ARG A 252 13.04 1.49 22.08
N LYS A 253 12.56 2.71 21.77
CA LYS A 253 11.38 3.27 22.42
C LYS A 253 10.14 2.46 22.06
N ALA A 254 9.92 2.16 20.79
CA ALA A 254 8.79 1.37 20.32
C ALA A 254 8.73 -0.01 21.00
N MET A 255 9.86 -0.73 21.05
CA MET A 255 9.97 -2.03 21.73
C MET A 255 9.59 -1.96 23.23
N ARG A 256 9.99 -0.87 23.92
CA ARG A 256 9.73 -0.72 25.36
C ARG A 256 8.30 -0.28 25.68
N THR A 257 7.71 0.57 24.85
CA THR A 257 6.44 1.24 25.15
C THR A 257 5.25 0.68 24.36
N GLY A 258 5.51 -0.12 23.32
CA GLY A 258 4.47 -0.56 22.36
C GLY A 258 3.95 0.56 21.45
N GLN A 259 4.51 1.78 21.54
CA GLN A 259 4.09 2.91 20.74
C GLN A 259 4.84 2.94 19.42
N GLY A 260 4.12 3.18 18.33
CA GLY A 260 4.69 3.39 16.99
C GLY A 260 5.52 4.68 16.90
N PHE A 261 6.15 4.86 15.75
CA PHE A 261 6.92 6.06 15.42
C PHE A 261 6.63 6.51 13.98
N ASP A 262 6.89 7.80 13.72
CA ASP A 262 6.82 8.45 12.41
C ASP A 262 7.91 9.51 12.37
N PHE A 263 8.86 9.39 11.44
CA PHE A 263 9.92 10.37 11.25
C PHE A 263 10.38 10.44 9.80
N GLU A 264 10.98 11.58 9.45
CA GLU A 264 11.66 11.78 8.16
C GLU A 264 13.15 12.00 8.40
N THR A 265 13.99 11.42 7.54
CA THR A 265 15.45 11.55 7.60
C THR A 265 16.06 11.46 6.21
N ASP A 266 17.34 11.82 6.09
CA ASP A 266 18.08 11.71 4.85
C ASP A 266 18.81 10.37 4.79
N LEU A 267 18.72 9.71 3.64
CA LEU A 267 19.32 8.43 3.30
C LEU A 267 20.33 8.65 2.15
N ILE A 268 21.53 8.11 2.29
CA ILE A 268 22.48 8.01 1.18
C ILE A 268 22.40 6.59 0.62
N ALA A 269 21.69 6.42 -0.48
CA ALA A 269 21.48 5.11 -1.11
C ALA A 269 22.80 4.52 -1.67
N ALA A 270 22.81 3.21 -1.94
CA ALA A 270 23.98 2.52 -2.46
C ALA A 270 24.47 3.04 -3.83
N ASP A 271 23.57 3.69 -4.61
CA ASP A 271 23.89 4.38 -5.85
C ASP A 271 24.52 5.77 -5.64
N GLY A 272 24.74 6.19 -4.38
CA GLY A 272 25.29 7.48 -4.00
C GLY A 272 24.30 8.65 -4.04
N GLN A 273 23.05 8.41 -4.37
CA GLN A 273 22.01 9.44 -4.36
C GLN A 273 21.50 9.69 -2.96
N MET A 274 21.34 10.98 -2.61
CA MET A 274 20.66 11.39 -1.37
C MET A 274 19.16 11.36 -1.58
N ARG A 275 18.44 10.69 -0.71
CA ARG A 275 16.97 10.60 -0.71
C ARG A 275 16.42 11.05 0.63
N ARG A 276 15.34 11.80 0.60
CA ARG A 276 14.54 12.09 1.80
C ARG A 276 13.52 11.00 1.99
N VAL A 277 13.58 10.30 3.12
CA VAL A 277 12.75 9.13 3.40
C VAL A 277 11.91 9.33 4.66
N ARG A 278 10.68 8.80 4.64
CA ARG A 278 9.80 8.75 5.81
C ARG A 278 9.65 7.29 6.24
N SER A 279 9.85 7.04 7.53
CA SER A 279 9.63 5.72 8.13
C SER A 279 8.53 5.81 9.17
N ILE A 280 7.50 4.97 9.00
CA ILE A 280 6.42 4.80 9.97
C ILE A 280 6.50 3.36 10.44
N GLY A 281 6.51 3.12 11.75
CA GLY A 281 6.59 1.79 12.32
C GLY A 281 5.67 1.59 13.50
N GLU A 282 5.16 0.37 13.64
CA GLU A 282 4.30 -0.08 14.73
C GLU A 282 4.81 -1.39 15.29
N VAL A 283 4.48 -1.68 16.56
CA VAL A 283 4.84 -2.94 17.20
C VAL A 283 3.75 -3.97 16.97
N GLU A 284 4.13 -5.09 16.37
CA GLU A 284 3.28 -6.27 16.23
C GLU A 284 3.36 -7.10 17.53
N PHE A 285 2.21 -7.42 18.10
CA PHE A 285 2.11 -8.26 19.30
C PHE A 285 1.64 -9.67 18.93
N ARG A 286 2.24 -10.69 19.58
CA ARG A 286 1.80 -12.08 19.51
C ARG A 286 1.63 -12.59 20.95
N HIS A 287 0.43 -13.01 21.33
CA HIS A 287 0.10 -13.46 22.70
C HIS A 287 0.52 -12.42 23.75
N ASP A 288 0.15 -11.14 23.55
CA ASP A 288 0.45 -10.00 24.42
C ASP A 288 1.96 -9.70 24.64
N ARG A 289 2.84 -10.25 23.78
CA ARG A 289 4.27 -9.94 23.77
C ARG A 289 4.66 -9.27 22.46
N PRO A 290 5.54 -8.25 22.50
CA PRO A 290 6.10 -7.69 21.27
C PRO A 290 6.82 -8.79 20.48
N ALA A 291 6.43 -9.03 19.24
CA ALA A 291 6.98 -10.08 18.38
C ALA A 291 7.79 -9.51 17.22
N ALA A 292 7.37 -8.37 16.69
CA ALA A 292 8.07 -7.70 15.60
C ALA A 292 7.81 -6.19 15.64
N ILE A 293 8.62 -5.42 14.92
CA ILE A 293 8.29 -4.07 14.49
C ILE A 293 8.02 -4.17 12.99
N VAL A 294 6.86 -3.66 12.58
CA VAL A 294 6.44 -3.61 11.18
C VAL A 294 6.23 -2.17 10.76
N GLY A 295 6.46 -1.86 9.51
CA GLY A 295 6.27 -0.51 9.08
C GLY A 295 6.35 -0.30 7.58
N VAL A 296 6.24 0.95 7.20
CA VAL A 296 6.37 1.40 5.83
C VAL A 296 7.52 2.40 5.69
N PHE A 297 8.13 2.38 4.53
CA PHE A 297 9.25 3.21 4.15
C PHE A 297 8.90 3.90 2.84
N GLN A 298 8.94 5.23 2.81
CA GLN A 298 8.52 6.02 1.67
C GLN A 298 9.62 6.98 1.23
N ASP A 299 9.93 7.01 -0.06
CA ASP A 299 10.72 8.07 -0.65
C ASP A 299 9.83 9.32 -0.82
N VAL A 300 10.21 10.37 -0.10
CA VAL A 300 9.50 11.67 -0.12
C VAL A 300 10.37 12.78 -0.72
N THR A 301 11.44 12.43 -1.42
CA THR A 301 12.42 13.37 -1.99
C THR A 301 11.76 14.41 -2.90
N ASP A 302 10.98 13.97 -3.86
CA ASP A 302 10.29 14.87 -4.80
C ASP A 302 9.28 15.80 -4.10
N ARG A 303 8.60 15.29 -3.07
CA ARG A 303 7.69 16.12 -2.27
C ARG A 303 8.47 17.16 -1.50
N HIS A 304 9.55 16.77 -0.84
CA HIS A 304 10.40 17.65 -0.05
C HIS A 304 11.03 18.75 -0.90
N LEU A 305 11.57 18.40 -2.07
CA LEU A 305 12.15 19.36 -3.01
C LEU A 305 11.11 20.39 -3.50
N ARG A 306 9.94 19.89 -3.92
CA ARG A 306 8.83 20.78 -4.33
C ARG A 306 8.36 21.71 -3.22
N GLU A 307 8.28 21.22 -1.98
CA GLU A 307 7.95 22.07 -0.83
C GLU A 307 9.04 23.13 -0.56
N GLN A 308 10.32 22.79 -0.74
CA GLN A 308 11.42 23.75 -0.64
C GLN A 308 11.37 24.78 -1.75
N GLU A 309 11.14 24.38 -3.00
CA GLU A 309 10.97 25.29 -4.13
C GLU A 309 9.79 26.26 -3.90
N LEU A 310 8.63 25.72 -3.51
CA LEU A 310 7.46 26.54 -3.20
C LEU A 310 7.72 27.52 -2.05
N ARG A 311 8.46 27.09 -1.00
CA ARG A 311 8.86 28.00 0.09
C ARG A 311 9.85 29.04 -0.38
N HIS A 312 10.77 28.68 -1.27
CA HIS A 312 11.72 29.61 -1.86
C HIS A 312 11.00 30.64 -2.72
N ASP A 313 10.14 30.23 -3.63
CA ASP A 313 9.35 31.10 -4.51
C ASP A 313 8.39 31.97 -3.70
N ALA A 314 7.79 31.46 -2.63
CA ALA A 314 6.94 32.25 -1.74
C ALA A 314 7.71 33.24 -0.90
N SER A 315 9.04 33.13 -0.77
CA SER A 315 9.87 33.96 0.11
C SER A 315 10.85 34.87 -0.61
N THR A 316 11.15 34.64 -1.88
CA THR A 316 12.13 35.39 -2.67
C THR A 316 11.49 36.06 -3.88
N ASP A 317 12.10 37.12 -4.36
CA ASP A 317 11.81 37.72 -5.66
C ASP A 317 12.63 37.03 -6.74
N SER A 318 11.97 36.45 -7.71
CA SER A 318 12.59 35.60 -8.74
C SER A 318 13.61 36.33 -9.63
N LEU A 319 13.50 37.63 -9.80
CA LEU A 319 14.39 38.40 -10.60
C LEU A 319 15.67 38.79 -9.85
N SER A 320 15.51 39.37 -8.64
CA SER A 320 16.62 39.88 -7.85
C SER A 320 17.24 38.85 -6.91
N GLY A 321 16.54 37.77 -6.61
CA GLY A 321 16.90 36.74 -5.62
C GLY A 321 16.96 37.29 -4.18
N LEU A 322 16.53 38.51 -3.92
CA LEU A 322 16.31 39.05 -2.57
C LEU A 322 15.01 38.53 -2.01
N SER A 323 14.76 38.74 -0.72
CA SER A 323 13.44 38.49 -0.14
C SER A 323 12.35 39.26 -0.85
N ASN A 324 11.18 38.63 -1.04
CA ASN A 324 10.02 39.34 -1.59
C ASN A 324 9.27 40.16 -0.54
N ARG A 325 8.23 40.91 -0.96
CA ARG A 325 7.40 41.74 -0.10
C ARG A 325 6.81 40.95 1.08
N ALA A 326 6.28 39.76 0.86
CA ALA A 326 5.67 38.94 1.91
C ALA A 326 6.67 38.55 3.00
N SER A 327 7.86 38.14 2.60
CA SER A 327 8.97 37.80 3.52
C SER A 327 9.46 39.04 4.28
N PHE A 328 9.50 40.19 3.61
CA PHE A 328 9.85 41.45 4.24
C PHE A 328 8.83 41.84 5.34
N GLU A 329 7.54 41.78 5.04
CA GLU A 329 6.48 42.13 6.01
C GLU A 329 6.52 41.21 7.23
N LYS A 330 6.70 39.90 7.02
CA LYS A 330 6.88 38.91 8.10
C LYS A 330 8.13 39.21 8.93
N ARG A 331 9.26 39.47 8.28
CA ARG A 331 10.54 39.77 8.96
C ARG A 331 10.47 41.06 9.76
N LEU A 332 9.84 42.08 9.19
CA LEU A 332 9.63 43.38 9.87
C LEU A 332 8.79 43.20 11.15
N ALA A 333 7.70 42.41 11.08
CA ALA A 333 6.87 42.13 12.26
C ALA A 333 7.67 41.40 13.35
N ASP A 334 8.47 40.38 12.97
CA ASP A 334 9.29 39.62 13.91
C ASP A 334 10.36 40.47 14.60
N VAL A 335 11.08 41.30 13.84
CA VAL A 335 12.16 42.16 14.35
C VAL A 335 11.58 43.29 15.21
N LEU A 336 10.48 43.89 14.76
CA LEU A 336 9.78 44.92 15.51
C LEU A 336 9.25 44.41 16.85
N GLY A 337 8.69 43.18 16.86
CA GLY A 337 8.26 42.50 18.08
C GLY A 337 9.41 42.27 19.07
N ARG A 338 10.63 42.00 18.60
CA ARG A 338 11.85 41.93 19.44
C ARG A 338 12.31 43.30 19.92
N SER A 339 12.35 44.30 19.03
CA SER A 339 12.68 45.65 19.34
C SER A 339 11.78 46.22 20.46
N ASN A 340 10.47 46.03 20.32
CA ASN A 340 9.50 46.50 21.33
C ASN A 340 9.66 45.80 22.70
N ARG A 341 10.03 44.51 22.73
CA ARG A 341 10.18 43.74 24.00
C ARG A 341 11.54 43.89 24.67
N ARG A 342 12.61 44.04 23.87
CA ARG A 342 14.00 44.03 24.35
C ARG A 342 14.76 45.31 24.15
N SER A 343 14.09 46.33 23.61
CA SER A 343 14.74 47.60 23.22
C SER A 343 15.91 47.40 22.25
N GLU A 344 15.83 46.36 21.40
CA GLU A 344 16.82 46.13 20.36
C GLU A 344 16.65 47.18 19.27
N PRO A 345 17.73 47.79 18.77
CA PRO A 345 17.65 48.84 17.76
C PRO A 345 17.15 48.24 16.43
N LEU A 346 16.31 49.02 15.73
CA LEU A 346 15.80 48.68 14.40
C LEU A 346 15.70 49.94 13.56
N ALA A 347 16.31 49.93 12.39
CA ALA A 347 16.07 50.95 11.36
C ALA A 347 15.46 50.28 10.12
N LEU A 348 14.55 51.00 9.48
CA LEU A 348 13.95 50.68 8.20
C LEU A 348 14.40 51.71 7.17
N LEU A 349 14.96 51.21 6.05
CA LEU A 349 15.26 52.02 4.89
C LEU A 349 14.35 51.56 3.73
N LEU A 350 13.69 52.51 3.08
CA LEU A 350 13.03 52.31 1.79
C LEU A 350 13.89 52.96 0.70
N ILE A 351 14.07 52.22 -0.40
CA ILE A 351 15.02 52.58 -1.47
C ILE A 351 14.28 52.51 -2.80
N ASP A 352 14.46 53.55 -3.61
CA ASP A 352 13.88 53.64 -4.95
C ASP A 352 14.98 53.96 -5.95
N LEU A 353 14.99 53.29 -7.11
CA LEU A 353 16.04 53.46 -8.09
C LEU A 353 15.76 54.62 -9.04
N ASP A 354 16.63 55.64 -9.01
CA ASP A 354 16.52 56.80 -9.85
C ASP A 354 16.91 56.50 -11.29
N GLY A 355 16.08 56.91 -12.22
CA GLY A 355 16.34 56.75 -13.64
C GLY A 355 16.04 55.35 -14.21
N PHE A 356 15.52 54.44 -13.39
CA PHE A 356 15.19 53.09 -13.82
C PHE A 356 14.21 53.04 -14.98
N LYS A 357 13.14 53.83 -14.96
CA LYS A 357 12.18 53.93 -16.07
C LYS A 357 12.87 54.38 -17.35
N ALA A 358 13.79 55.34 -17.30
CA ALA A 358 14.51 55.80 -18.48
C ALA A 358 15.44 54.72 -19.06
N VAL A 359 15.96 53.81 -18.23
CA VAL A 359 16.70 52.63 -18.72
C VAL A 359 15.76 51.71 -19.50
N ASN A 360 14.60 51.38 -18.93
CA ASN A 360 13.61 50.54 -19.61
C ASN A 360 13.15 51.16 -20.94
N ASP A 361 12.88 52.46 -20.93
CA ASP A 361 12.37 53.18 -22.12
C ASP A 361 13.43 53.27 -23.25
N ASN A 362 14.75 53.39 -22.89
CA ASN A 362 15.83 53.52 -23.88
C ASN A 362 16.51 52.23 -24.29
N PHE A 363 16.64 51.28 -23.35
CA PHE A 363 17.43 50.06 -23.53
C PHE A 363 16.61 48.76 -23.40
N GLY A 364 15.28 48.89 -23.17
CA GLY A 364 14.37 47.75 -23.03
C GLY A 364 14.36 47.13 -21.63
N HIS A 365 13.37 46.27 -21.39
CA HIS A 365 13.16 45.63 -20.09
C HIS A 365 14.30 44.71 -19.64
N ALA A 366 14.98 44.04 -20.60
CA ALA A 366 16.13 43.21 -20.28
C ALA A 366 17.27 44.00 -19.59
N ALA A 367 17.55 45.19 -20.08
CA ALA A 367 18.52 46.08 -19.46
C ALA A 367 18.10 46.54 -18.06
N GLY A 368 16.80 46.80 -17.88
CA GLY A 368 16.24 47.07 -16.55
C GLY A 368 16.39 45.91 -15.59
N ASP A 369 16.13 44.69 -16.07
CA ASP A 369 16.30 43.49 -15.26
C ASP A 369 17.76 43.28 -14.82
N ASP A 370 18.73 43.60 -15.68
CA ASP A 370 20.15 43.50 -15.33
C ASP A 370 20.55 44.58 -14.27
N ILE A 371 19.98 45.79 -14.35
CA ILE A 371 20.14 46.81 -13.30
C ILE A 371 19.57 46.29 -11.97
N LEU A 372 18.38 45.68 -11.97
CA LEU A 372 17.76 45.15 -10.74
C LEU A 372 18.61 44.02 -10.12
N ARG A 373 19.17 43.15 -10.95
CA ARG A 373 20.10 42.09 -10.49
C ARG A 373 21.40 42.67 -9.92
N ALA A 374 21.97 43.67 -10.59
CA ALA A 374 23.19 44.35 -10.13
C ALA A 374 22.99 45.10 -8.81
N MET A 375 21.86 45.80 -8.65
CA MET A 375 21.52 46.44 -7.41
C MET A 375 21.31 45.44 -6.27
N ALA A 376 20.61 44.34 -6.54
CA ALA A 376 20.41 43.27 -5.56
C ALA A 376 21.72 42.62 -5.12
N ALA A 377 22.67 42.41 -6.04
CA ALA A 377 24.00 41.88 -5.71
C ALA A 377 24.75 42.85 -4.77
N ARG A 378 24.69 44.15 -5.04
CA ARG A 378 25.30 45.15 -4.17
C ARG A 378 24.68 45.21 -2.79
N MET A 379 23.36 44.95 -2.66
CA MET A 379 22.67 44.92 -1.37
C MET A 379 23.06 43.70 -0.50
N ARG A 380 23.71 42.69 -1.09
CA ARG A 380 24.26 41.55 -0.34
C ARG A 380 25.70 41.75 0.14
N GLU A 381 26.35 42.79 -0.27
CA GLU A 381 27.76 43.08 -0.01
C GLU A 381 27.99 44.34 0.81
N GLY A 382 29.21 44.60 1.19
CA GLY A 382 29.67 45.81 1.85
C GLY A 382 28.94 46.14 3.13
N CYS A 383 28.49 47.39 3.27
CA CYS A 383 27.79 47.85 4.48
C CYS A 383 26.44 47.16 4.69
N MET A 384 25.79 46.68 3.61
CA MET A 384 24.48 46.06 3.63
C MET A 384 24.50 44.55 3.86
N ALA A 385 25.65 43.88 3.81
CA ALA A 385 25.78 42.44 3.92
C ALA A 385 25.14 41.80 5.18
N ASN A 386 24.95 42.61 6.23
CA ASN A 386 24.34 42.16 7.48
C ASN A 386 22.93 42.74 7.72
N ALA A 387 22.39 43.46 6.75
CA ALA A 387 21.01 43.89 6.76
C ALA A 387 20.12 42.88 6.07
N PHE A 388 18.84 42.86 6.44
CA PHE A 388 17.87 42.06 5.69
C PHE A 388 17.36 42.87 4.51
N ALA A 389 17.72 42.44 3.31
CA ALA A 389 17.35 43.13 2.07
C ALA A 389 16.16 42.44 1.38
N ALA A 390 15.25 43.22 0.85
CA ALA A 390 14.08 42.76 0.12
C ALA A 390 13.76 43.69 -1.07
N ARG A 391 13.14 43.09 -2.12
CA ARG A 391 12.52 43.86 -3.20
C ARG A 391 11.01 43.88 -2.99
N LEU A 392 10.43 45.10 -2.93
CA LEU A 392 9.01 45.26 -2.66
C LEU A 392 8.16 45.23 -3.95
N GLY A 393 8.78 45.50 -5.10
CA GLY A 393 8.19 45.46 -6.42
C GLY A 393 8.76 46.58 -7.32
N GLY A 394 8.72 46.38 -8.63
CA GLY A 394 9.27 47.38 -9.56
C GLY A 394 10.73 47.71 -9.27
N ASP A 395 11.00 48.98 -8.99
CA ASP A 395 12.31 49.57 -8.65
C ASP A 395 12.45 49.87 -7.13
N GLU A 396 11.52 49.38 -6.31
CA GLU A 396 11.50 49.57 -4.87
C GLU A 396 12.15 48.44 -4.08
N PHE A 397 13.07 48.79 -3.19
CA PHE A 397 13.75 47.89 -2.26
C PHE A 397 13.60 48.35 -0.82
N ALA A 398 13.85 47.45 0.12
CA ALA A 398 13.84 47.75 1.54
C ALA A 398 15.01 47.06 2.25
N LEU A 399 15.53 47.71 3.29
CA LEU A 399 16.52 47.16 4.20
C LEU A 399 16.01 47.24 5.64
N LEU A 400 16.13 46.16 6.40
CA LEU A 400 15.99 46.14 7.85
C LEU A 400 17.36 46.03 8.49
N VAL A 401 17.73 47.06 9.26
CA VAL A 401 19.03 47.18 9.93
C VAL A 401 18.82 47.00 11.41
N THR A 402 19.51 46.00 11.98
CA THR A 402 19.38 45.63 13.41
C THR A 402 20.69 45.70 14.16
N ARG A 403 21.79 46.06 13.50
CA ARG A 403 23.09 46.20 14.17
C ARG A 403 23.11 47.51 14.96
N PRO A 404 23.44 47.45 16.28
CA PRO A 404 23.42 48.63 17.12
C PRO A 404 24.26 49.81 16.62
N ARG A 405 25.48 49.56 16.09
CA ARG A 405 26.35 50.58 15.55
C ARG A 405 25.78 51.27 14.32
N ASP A 406 25.12 50.52 13.43
CA ASP A 406 24.59 51.03 12.17
C ASP A 406 23.27 51.83 12.42
N CYS A 407 22.51 51.43 13.45
CA CYS A 407 21.36 52.21 13.92
C CYS A 407 21.77 53.46 14.71
N ALA A 408 22.86 53.41 15.50
CA ALA A 408 23.35 54.55 16.29
C ALA A 408 23.87 55.70 15.41
N ASP A 409 24.48 55.36 14.26
CA ASP A 409 24.92 56.35 13.26
C ASP A 409 24.22 56.07 11.91
N LEU A 410 22.89 56.18 11.93
CA LEU A 410 22.07 55.93 10.75
C LEU A 410 22.39 56.86 9.59
N GLN A 411 22.85 58.08 9.88
CA GLN A 411 23.24 59.07 8.88
C GLN A 411 24.44 58.56 8.05
N SER A 412 25.50 58.11 8.72
CA SER A 412 26.69 57.57 8.06
C SER A 412 26.35 56.27 7.31
N TYR A 413 25.46 55.40 7.87
CA TYR A 413 25.01 54.19 7.23
C TYR A 413 24.24 54.45 5.92
N VAL A 414 23.27 55.39 5.94
CA VAL A 414 22.54 55.82 4.73
C VAL A 414 23.48 56.35 3.67
N GLN A 415 24.50 57.15 4.08
CA GLN A 415 25.53 57.68 3.20
C GLN A 415 26.27 56.52 2.46
N GLN A 416 26.73 55.51 3.20
CA GLN A 416 27.41 54.34 2.65
C GLN A 416 26.48 53.55 1.70
N VAL A 417 25.20 53.40 2.03
CA VAL A 417 24.19 52.77 1.15
C VAL A 417 24.06 53.54 -0.16
N LEU A 418 23.96 54.86 -0.13
CA LEU A 418 23.89 55.70 -1.33
C LEU A 418 25.12 55.57 -2.21
N ASP A 419 26.32 55.52 -1.60
CA ASP A 419 27.59 55.43 -2.31
C ASP A 419 27.73 54.01 -2.97
N GLN A 420 27.24 52.96 -2.32
CA GLN A 420 27.30 51.61 -2.83
C GLN A 420 26.26 51.31 -3.92
N LEU A 421 25.06 51.94 -3.85
CA LEU A 421 23.95 51.71 -4.79
C LEU A 421 24.03 52.61 -6.03
N GLN A 422 25.08 52.45 -6.80
CA GLN A 422 25.26 53.10 -8.10
C GLN A 422 25.66 52.10 -9.16
N VAL A 423 24.93 52.01 -10.22
CA VAL A 423 25.23 51.12 -11.36
C VAL A 423 25.20 51.95 -12.65
N SER A 424 26.12 51.69 -13.53
CA SER A 424 26.13 52.24 -14.89
C SER A 424 25.88 51.15 -15.88
N ILE A 425 25.03 51.38 -16.87
CA ILE A 425 24.83 50.50 -18.02
C ILE A 425 25.28 51.21 -19.26
N THR A 426 26.07 50.52 -20.11
CA THR A 426 26.53 51.05 -21.39
C THR A 426 26.07 50.09 -22.49
N GLN A 427 25.31 50.62 -23.44
CA GLN A 427 24.86 49.90 -24.62
C GLN A 427 24.89 50.87 -25.81
N ASP A 428 25.37 50.37 -26.96
CA ASP A 428 25.48 51.15 -28.20
C ASP A 428 26.22 52.53 -28.05
N GLY A 429 27.22 52.56 -27.17
CA GLY A 429 28.02 53.74 -26.88
C GLY A 429 27.32 54.78 -25.99
N GLN A 430 26.10 54.51 -25.53
CA GLN A 430 25.37 55.35 -24.57
C GLN A 430 25.51 54.77 -23.17
N THR A 431 25.92 55.60 -22.21
CA THR A 431 26.01 55.23 -20.81
C THR A 431 24.93 55.93 -20.01
N ARG A 432 24.19 55.13 -19.23
CA ARG A 432 23.24 55.64 -18.26
C ARG A 432 23.61 55.20 -16.85
N ARG A 433 23.53 56.15 -15.92
CA ARG A 433 23.78 55.88 -14.50
C ARG A 433 22.46 55.78 -13.78
N VAL A 434 22.30 54.69 -13.01
CA VAL A 434 21.19 54.47 -12.08
C VAL A 434 21.74 54.63 -10.66
N SER A 435 21.07 55.43 -9.85
CA SER A 435 21.38 55.64 -8.44
C SER A 435 20.16 55.28 -7.59
N ALA A 436 20.28 55.41 -6.31
CA ALA A 436 19.18 55.16 -5.38
C ALA A 436 18.88 56.43 -4.57
N THR A 437 17.59 56.66 -4.32
CA THR A 437 17.11 57.61 -3.28
C THR A 437 16.63 56.77 -2.09
N VAL A 438 16.98 57.21 -0.86
CA VAL A 438 16.77 56.48 0.38
C VAL A 438 15.94 57.28 1.37
N GLY A 439 14.85 56.66 1.87
CA GLY A 439 14.12 57.14 3.05
C GLY A 439 14.33 56.25 4.24
N ALA A 440 14.76 56.73 5.35
CA ALA A 440 15.09 55.96 6.54
C ALA A 440 14.31 56.40 7.78
N THR A 441 14.05 55.44 8.69
CA THR A 441 13.49 55.74 10.02
C THR A 441 14.01 54.76 11.05
N LEU A 442 14.10 55.21 12.31
CA LEU A 442 14.35 54.35 13.47
C LEU A 442 13.03 53.96 14.14
N ALA A 443 12.99 52.73 14.68
CA ALA A 443 11.94 52.35 15.62
C ALA A 443 12.22 53.05 16.97
N GLU A 444 11.38 53.98 17.35
CA GLU A 444 11.52 54.75 18.58
C GLU A 444 10.57 54.24 19.65
N GLY A 445 11.12 53.67 20.71
CA GLY A 445 10.40 53.29 21.94
C GLY A 445 9.49 52.05 21.83
N PRO A 446 8.99 51.58 22.99
CA PRO A 446 8.06 50.47 23.03
C PRO A 446 6.69 50.91 22.48
N GLY A 447 6.20 50.19 21.45
CA GLY A 447 4.88 50.45 20.85
C GLY A 447 4.93 50.93 19.40
N ALA A 448 6.10 50.98 18.78
CA ALA A 448 6.20 51.22 17.33
C ALA A 448 5.43 50.13 16.56
N THR A 449 4.64 50.54 15.57
CA THR A 449 3.89 49.63 14.71
C THR A 449 4.51 49.56 13.32
N GLN A 450 4.30 48.40 12.64
CA GLN A 450 4.77 48.21 11.28
C GLN A 450 4.25 49.30 10.33
N MET A 451 2.97 49.63 10.45
CA MET A 451 2.33 50.66 9.62
C MET A 451 2.98 52.03 9.80
N GLU A 452 3.30 52.37 11.04
CA GLU A 452 3.91 53.67 11.33
C GLU A 452 5.37 53.74 10.85
N LEU A 453 6.17 52.65 11.01
CA LEU A 453 7.53 52.64 10.47
C LEU A 453 7.52 52.75 8.94
N MET A 454 6.67 51.99 8.26
CA MET A 454 6.53 52.06 6.80
C MET A 454 6.15 53.49 6.37
N ARG A 455 5.13 54.09 7.01
CA ARG A 455 4.68 55.43 6.70
C ARG A 455 5.79 56.49 6.91
N ARG A 456 6.58 56.36 7.99
CA ARG A 456 7.70 57.29 8.28
C ARG A 456 8.82 57.19 7.26
N ALA A 457 9.22 55.98 6.90
CA ALA A 457 10.24 55.73 5.89
C ALA A 457 9.81 56.20 4.49
N ASP A 458 8.54 55.96 4.14
CA ASP A 458 7.97 56.42 2.86
C ASP A 458 7.92 57.94 2.77
N LEU A 459 7.49 58.62 3.86
CA LEU A 459 7.50 60.08 3.92
C LEU A 459 8.92 60.66 3.78
N ALA A 460 9.91 60.04 4.42
CA ALA A 460 11.32 60.42 4.29
C ALA A 460 11.82 60.22 2.84
N LEU A 461 11.48 59.09 2.20
CA LEU A 461 11.81 58.82 0.81
C LEU A 461 11.17 59.83 -0.14
N TYR A 462 9.90 60.16 0.05
CA TYR A 462 9.21 61.16 -0.73
C TYR A 462 9.86 62.55 -0.59
N GLN A 463 10.23 62.96 0.64
CA GLN A 463 10.93 64.19 0.89
C GLN A 463 12.32 64.26 0.24
N ALA A 464 13.08 63.10 0.27
CA ALA A 464 14.36 63.00 -0.41
C ALA A 464 14.21 63.18 -1.94
N LYS A 465 13.26 62.49 -2.56
CA LYS A 465 12.96 62.64 -4.02
C LYS A 465 12.57 64.06 -4.42
N ARG A 466 11.84 64.78 -3.56
CA ARG A 466 11.47 66.21 -3.83
C ARG A 466 12.62 67.17 -3.68
N HIS A 467 13.57 66.85 -2.80
CA HIS A 467 14.75 67.68 -2.64
C HIS A 467 15.74 67.51 -3.80
N MET A 468 16.26 66.27 -3.93
CA MET A 468 17.14 65.90 -5.00
C MET A 468 17.21 64.37 -5.09
N ARG A 469 17.03 63.79 -6.28
CA ARG A 469 17.21 62.38 -6.49
C ARG A 469 18.65 61.95 -6.24
N GLY A 470 18.86 60.73 -5.77
CA GLY A 470 20.19 60.23 -5.42
C GLY A 470 20.67 60.68 -4.05
N THR A 471 19.77 61.10 -3.18
CA THR A 471 20.05 61.54 -1.79
C THR A 471 19.31 60.64 -0.81
N GLY A 472 19.64 60.82 0.48
CA GLY A 472 18.95 60.15 1.58
C GLY A 472 18.29 61.10 2.52
N ARG A 473 17.26 60.64 3.26
CA ARG A 473 16.65 61.37 4.35
C ARG A 473 16.24 60.44 5.48
N ILE A 474 16.47 60.86 6.71
CA ILE A 474 15.97 60.19 7.91
C ILE A 474 14.72 60.93 8.39
N PHE A 475 13.65 60.20 8.70
CA PHE A 475 12.42 60.77 9.26
C PHE A 475 12.73 61.51 10.56
N GLY A 476 12.23 62.74 10.68
CA GLY A 476 12.48 63.65 11.85
C GLY A 476 13.79 64.45 11.75
N SER A 477 14.60 64.27 10.70
CA SER A 477 15.79 65.11 10.43
C SER A 477 15.50 66.11 9.34
N ASP A 478 15.93 67.38 9.56
CA ASP A 478 15.76 68.42 8.56
C ASP A 478 16.87 68.46 7.50
N ALA A 479 17.99 67.75 7.73
CA ALA A 479 19.12 67.77 6.80
C ALA A 479 19.02 66.64 5.79
N PRO A 480 19.17 66.88 4.49
CA PRO A 480 19.38 65.84 3.49
C PRO A 480 20.76 65.18 3.68
N ILE A 481 20.85 63.90 3.31
CA ILE A 481 22.11 63.16 3.28
C ILE A 481 22.53 63.09 1.82
N ASP A 482 23.57 63.84 1.48
CA ASP A 482 24.15 63.85 0.15
C ASP A 482 25.22 62.76 0.06
N ARG A 483 25.53 62.33 -1.13
CA ARG A 483 26.67 61.41 -1.36
C ARG A 483 27.96 62.09 -0.96
N ALA A 484 28.92 61.34 -0.49
CA ALA A 484 30.28 61.79 -0.38
C ALA A 484 30.79 62.26 -1.76
N ALA A 485 31.39 63.44 -1.86
CA ALA A 485 32.10 63.88 -3.07
C ALA A 485 33.32 62.98 -3.27
N THR A 486 33.16 61.77 -3.85
CA THR A 486 34.24 60.87 -4.12
C THR A 486 34.93 61.25 -5.42
N ALA A 487 36.20 61.60 -5.30
CA ALA A 487 37.13 61.56 -6.42
C ALA A 487 37.13 60.14 -7.03
N SER A 488 36.67 60.04 -8.30
CA SER A 488 36.87 58.97 -9.28
C SER A 488 37.20 57.53 -8.79
N ALA A 489 36.26 56.87 -8.21
CA ALA A 489 36.18 55.42 -8.30
C ALA A 489 35.24 55.08 -9.47
N GLU A 490 35.71 54.35 -10.46
CA GLU A 490 34.88 53.93 -11.59
C GLU A 490 33.71 53.06 -11.05
N PRO A 491 32.46 53.44 -11.31
CA PRO A 491 31.32 52.57 -10.93
C PRO A 491 31.39 51.33 -11.77
N GLY A 492 31.26 50.15 -11.11
CA GLY A 492 31.20 48.86 -11.83
C GLY A 492 30.19 48.91 -12.96
N SER A 493 30.67 48.72 -14.20
CA SER A 493 29.85 48.71 -15.41
C SER A 493 29.31 47.30 -15.66
N VAL A 494 28.03 47.22 -15.99
CA VAL A 494 27.42 46.01 -16.57
C VAL A 494 27.62 46.12 -18.07
N ASN A 495 28.53 45.33 -18.67
CA ASN A 495 28.63 45.16 -20.11
C ASN A 495 27.65 44.11 -20.55
N MET A 496 26.79 44.41 -21.50
CA MET A 496 25.99 43.43 -22.25
C MET A 496 26.73 42.97 -23.51
#